data_3baf38f720b75cd8d827169879b3c618
#
_entry.id   3baf38f720b75cd8d827169879b3c618
#
_cell.length_a   1.000
_cell.length_b   1.000
_cell.length_c   1.000
_cell.angle_alpha   90.00
_cell.angle_beta   90.00
_cell.angle_gamma   90.00
#
_symmetry.space_group_name_H-M   'P 1'
#
loop_
_entity.id
_entity.type
_entity.pdbx_description
1 polymer ?
#
loop_
_entity_poly.entity_id
_entity_poly.type
_entity_poly.pdbx_seq_one_letter_code
_entity_poly.pdbx_strand_id
1 'polypeptide(L)'
;WMSSNRGLMSFDKKTHAVRSYLPKDGLPNEEFNRTSHYQAPDGRLFFGGIKGIVSFDPKAIHDATQDNPSPLQIISLTRYNEEDNKTVDLTAEYYQENRLYIRPYDRDVTLKFALLDYKSTQVTYAYKIEGLNPNWRYTQDPEIHLDGLYPNNYVVHIKAEGSTEILTVP
;
A
#
# COMPACT_ATOMS: atom_id res chain seq x y z
N TRP A 1 -10.48 -18.79 8.46
CA TRP A 1 -9.56 -19.10 7.37
C TRP A 1 -10.24 -19.90 6.29
N MET A 2 -9.86 -19.67 5.04
CA MET A 2 -10.45 -20.31 3.86
C MET A 2 -9.34 -20.60 2.84
N SER A 3 -9.47 -21.71 2.12
CA SER A 3 -8.60 -22.07 1.01
C SER A 3 -9.25 -21.74 -0.33
N SER A 4 -8.43 -21.37 -1.32
CA SER A 4 -8.88 -21.06 -2.68
C SER A 4 -7.85 -21.55 -3.71
N ASN A 5 -8.19 -21.38 -5.00
CA ASN A 5 -7.24 -21.60 -6.10
C ASN A 5 -6.19 -20.48 -6.23
N ARG A 6 -6.28 -19.45 -5.34
CA ARG A 6 -5.35 -18.32 -5.27
C ARG A 6 -4.93 -18.05 -3.82
N GLY A 7 -4.33 -19.06 -3.18
CA GLY A 7 -3.80 -18.97 -1.84
C GLY A 7 -4.82 -19.23 -0.73
N LEU A 8 -4.44 -18.83 0.46
CA LEU A 8 -5.24 -18.87 1.67
C LEU A 8 -5.78 -17.48 2.01
N MET A 9 -6.94 -17.43 2.63
CA MET A 9 -7.56 -16.16 3.08
C MET A 9 -7.93 -16.24 4.56
N SER A 10 -7.65 -15.18 5.29
CA SER A 10 -8.24 -14.94 6.61
C SER A 10 -9.37 -13.93 6.50
N PHE A 11 -10.43 -14.14 7.27
CA PHE A 11 -11.57 -13.24 7.39
C PHE A 11 -11.76 -12.85 8.85
N ASP A 12 -11.69 -11.56 9.14
CA ASP A 12 -12.01 -11.04 10.47
C ASP A 12 -13.51 -10.78 10.57
N LYS A 13 -14.16 -11.50 11.49
CA LYS A 13 -15.62 -11.42 11.69
C LYS A 13 -16.09 -10.10 12.32
N LYS A 14 -15.20 -9.35 12.98
CA LYS A 14 -15.53 -8.07 13.63
C LYS A 14 -15.40 -6.90 12.67
N THR A 15 -14.28 -6.86 11.95
CA THR A 15 -13.97 -5.76 11.04
C THR A 15 -14.42 -6.03 9.61
N HIS A 16 -14.80 -7.27 9.29
CA HIS A 16 -15.09 -7.79 7.94
C HIS A 16 -13.89 -7.69 6.98
N ALA A 17 -12.70 -7.50 7.52
CA ALA A 17 -11.49 -7.44 6.71
C ALA A 17 -11.13 -8.83 6.17
N VAL A 18 -10.74 -8.87 4.90
CA VAL A 18 -10.20 -10.06 4.23
C VAL A 18 -8.73 -9.83 3.93
N ARG A 19 -7.89 -10.81 4.28
CA ARG A 19 -6.48 -10.82 3.91
C ARG A 19 -6.16 -12.09 3.15
N SER A 20 -5.48 -11.95 2.00
CA SER A 20 -5.03 -13.06 1.17
C SER A 20 -3.54 -13.32 1.42
N TYR A 21 -3.16 -14.61 1.43
CA TYR A 21 -1.80 -15.09 1.56
C TYR A 21 -1.45 -15.89 0.31
N LEU A 22 -0.32 -15.55 -0.32
CA LEU A 22 0.16 -16.07 -1.58
C LEU A 22 1.57 -16.70 -1.41
N PRO A 23 2.19 -17.29 -2.43
CA PRO A 23 3.56 -17.80 -2.36
C PRO A 23 4.59 -16.75 -1.92
N LYS A 24 4.40 -15.48 -2.27
CA LYS A 24 5.23 -14.37 -1.79
C LYS A 24 5.19 -14.19 -0.26
N ASP A 25 4.11 -14.65 0.37
CA ASP A 25 3.92 -14.62 1.83
C ASP A 25 4.40 -15.92 2.52
N GLY A 26 5.10 -16.79 1.78
CA GLY A 26 5.69 -18.03 2.29
C GLY A 26 4.87 -19.29 2.05
N LEU A 27 3.80 -19.24 1.28
CA LEU A 27 3.07 -20.45 0.88
C LEU A 27 3.85 -21.23 -0.21
N PRO A 28 3.84 -22.59 -0.21
CA PRO A 28 4.54 -23.39 -1.19
C PRO A 28 3.90 -23.37 -2.58
N ASN A 29 2.62 -22.99 -2.68
CA ASN A 29 1.84 -22.92 -3.92
C ASN A 29 0.60 -22.03 -3.74
N GLU A 30 -0.04 -21.69 -4.86
CA GLU A 30 -1.27 -20.89 -4.86
C GLU A 30 -2.53 -21.77 -4.72
N GLU A 31 -2.51 -22.98 -5.27
CA GLU A 31 -3.69 -23.84 -5.33
C GLU A 31 -3.81 -24.73 -4.10
N PHE A 32 -4.91 -24.57 -3.39
CA PHE A 32 -5.31 -25.40 -2.27
C PHE A 32 -6.63 -26.11 -2.56
N ASN A 33 -6.70 -27.36 -2.12
CA ASN A 33 -7.91 -28.18 -2.30
C ASN A 33 -9.06 -27.65 -1.43
N ARG A 34 -10.23 -27.54 -2.04
CA ARG A 34 -11.41 -26.90 -1.45
C ARG A 34 -11.87 -27.54 -0.14
N THR A 35 -11.67 -28.87 0.03
CA THR A 35 -12.15 -29.63 1.19
C THR A 35 -11.02 -30.20 2.06
N SER A 36 -9.76 -29.97 1.66
CA SER A 36 -8.58 -30.48 2.37
C SER A 36 -8.14 -29.52 3.46
N HIS A 37 -8.86 -29.49 4.57
CA HIS A 37 -8.49 -28.67 5.70
C HIS A 37 -8.80 -29.40 7.02
N TYR A 38 -8.03 -29.07 8.06
CA TYR A 38 -8.19 -29.64 9.39
C TYR A 38 -7.75 -28.61 10.44
N GLN A 39 -8.46 -28.53 11.53
CA GLN A 39 -8.04 -27.78 12.71
C GLN A 39 -7.70 -28.77 13.83
N ALA A 40 -6.47 -28.73 14.30
CA ALA A 40 -6.02 -29.53 15.42
C ALA A 40 -6.58 -28.99 16.77
N PRO A 41 -6.61 -29.85 17.84
CA PRO A 41 -7.09 -29.43 19.14
C PRO A 41 -6.30 -28.28 19.77
N ASP A 42 -5.05 -28.10 19.41
CA ASP A 42 -4.18 -26.99 19.84
C ASP A 42 -4.46 -25.67 19.09
N GLY A 43 -5.37 -25.70 18.11
CA GLY A 43 -5.75 -24.55 17.30
C GLY A 43 -4.96 -24.40 16.00
N ARG A 44 -3.93 -25.21 15.75
CA ARG A 44 -3.15 -25.21 14.51
C ARG A 44 -4.02 -25.60 13.32
N LEU A 45 -3.87 -24.88 12.21
CA LEU A 45 -4.58 -25.14 10.97
C LEU A 45 -3.72 -25.90 9.98
N PHE A 46 -4.35 -26.77 9.21
CA PHE A 46 -3.74 -27.55 8.13
C PHE A 46 -4.57 -27.36 6.86
N PHE A 47 -3.90 -27.13 5.74
CA PHE A 47 -4.52 -27.02 4.42
C PHE A 47 -3.73 -27.85 3.41
N GLY A 48 -4.43 -28.73 2.68
CA GLY A 48 -3.85 -29.53 1.61
C GLY A 48 -3.88 -28.78 0.28
N GLY A 49 -2.78 -28.80 -0.43
CA GLY A 49 -2.64 -28.22 -1.77
C GLY A 49 -1.87 -29.16 -2.70
N ILE A 50 -1.62 -28.73 -3.94
CA ILE A 50 -0.95 -29.55 -4.96
C ILE A 50 0.49 -29.92 -4.58
N LYS A 51 1.17 -29.10 -3.80
CA LYS A 51 2.56 -29.34 -3.35
C LYS A 51 2.68 -29.84 -1.92
N GLY A 52 1.60 -30.41 -1.37
CA GLY A 52 1.59 -30.97 -0.03
C GLY A 52 0.69 -30.25 0.96
N ILE A 53 1.06 -30.29 2.23
CA ILE A 53 0.26 -29.73 3.32
C ILE A 53 0.97 -28.54 3.92
N VAL A 54 0.24 -27.45 4.11
CA VAL A 54 0.67 -26.27 4.87
C VAL A 54 0.05 -26.34 6.26
N SER A 55 0.84 -26.10 7.30
CA SER A 55 0.35 -25.99 8.65
C SER A 55 0.89 -24.73 9.34
N PHE A 56 0.05 -24.05 10.10
CA PHE A 56 0.43 -22.85 10.84
C PHE A 56 -0.45 -22.62 12.06
N ASP A 57 0.07 -21.85 13.00
CA ASP A 57 -0.71 -21.31 14.09
C ASP A 57 -1.33 -19.97 13.63
N PRO A 58 -2.66 -19.85 13.54
CA PRO A 58 -3.32 -18.62 13.12
C PRO A 58 -3.04 -17.43 14.05
N LYS A 59 -2.73 -17.66 15.33
CA LYS A 59 -2.37 -16.61 16.29
C LYS A 59 -1.00 -16.02 15.96
N ALA A 60 -0.01 -16.86 15.69
CA ALA A 60 1.33 -16.41 15.34
C ALA A 60 1.35 -15.56 14.07
N ILE A 61 0.46 -15.84 13.10
CA ILE A 61 0.34 -15.01 11.89
C ILE A 61 -0.30 -13.66 12.21
N HIS A 62 -1.28 -13.62 13.10
CA HIS A 62 -1.89 -12.35 13.54
C HIS A 62 -0.88 -11.46 14.26
N ASP A 63 -0.08 -12.04 15.15
CA ASP A 63 0.93 -11.30 15.91
C ASP A 63 2.04 -10.75 15.00
N ALA A 64 2.50 -11.55 14.03
CA ALA A 64 3.51 -11.11 13.05
C ALA A 64 3.02 -10.00 12.10
N THR A 65 1.73 -9.76 12.01
CA THR A 65 1.14 -8.71 11.17
C THR A 65 0.81 -7.42 11.94
N GLN A 66 0.84 -7.47 13.26
CA GLN A 66 0.74 -6.27 14.11
C GLN A 66 2.11 -5.60 14.34
N ASP A 67 3.21 -6.28 14.02
CA ASP A 67 4.55 -5.71 14.14
C ASP A 67 4.80 -4.68 13.05
N ASN A 68 4.69 -3.41 13.45
CA ASN A 68 5.00 -2.17 12.75
C ASN A 68 4.38 -2.06 11.34
N PRO A 69 3.37 -1.22 11.19
CA PRO A 69 2.96 -0.80 9.85
C PRO A 69 4.19 -0.21 9.15
N SER A 70 4.56 -0.78 8.01
CA SER A 70 5.64 -0.20 7.22
C SER A 70 5.26 1.22 6.83
N PRO A 71 6.04 2.24 7.21
CA PRO A 71 5.64 3.62 6.99
C PRO A 71 5.64 3.93 5.50
N LEU A 72 4.62 4.64 5.06
CA LEU A 72 4.56 5.24 3.74
C LEU A 72 5.20 6.63 3.81
N GLN A 73 6.23 6.87 3.00
CA GLN A 73 6.99 8.12 3.04
C GLN A 73 7.13 8.76 1.66
N ILE A 74 7.24 10.09 1.64
CA ILE A 74 7.65 10.82 0.45
C ILE A 74 9.15 10.60 0.24
N ILE A 75 9.52 10.16 -0.95
CA ILE A 75 10.92 9.93 -1.34
C ILE A 75 11.48 11.15 -2.06
N SER A 76 10.68 11.75 -2.92
CA SER A 76 11.08 12.90 -3.71
C SER A 76 9.85 13.73 -4.07
N LEU A 77 10.03 15.02 -4.04
CA LEU A 77 9.04 15.99 -4.48
C LEU A 77 9.73 17.00 -5.36
N THR A 78 9.38 17.00 -6.64
CA THR A 78 10.01 17.86 -7.64
C THR A 78 8.96 18.68 -8.37
N ARG A 79 9.38 19.85 -8.87
CA ARG A 79 8.60 20.67 -9.79
C ARG A 79 9.46 21.11 -10.96
N TYR A 80 8.86 21.24 -12.11
CA TYR A 80 9.48 21.91 -13.25
C TYR A 80 9.04 23.38 -13.26
N ASN A 81 10.02 24.30 -13.29
CA ASN A 81 9.78 25.73 -13.39
C ASN A 81 9.99 26.15 -14.84
N GLU A 82 8.93 26.66 -15.50
CA GLU A 82 8.97 27.08 -16.91
C GLU A 82 9.83 28.31 -17.12
N GLU A 83 9.88 29.23 -16.17
CA GLU A 83 10.63 30.47 -16.29
C GLU A 83 12.14 30.24 -16.30
N ASP A 84 12.60 29.36 -15.39
CA ASP A 84 14.00 29.00 -15.25
C ASP A 84 14.42 27.82 -16.13
N ASN A 85 13.46 27.14 -16.75
CA ASN A 85 13.65 25.90 -17.51
C ASN A 85 14.41 24.82 -16.71
N LYS A 86 14.03 24.63 -15.45
CA LYS A 86 14.73 23.73 -14.52
C LYS A 86 13.76 22.92 -13.66
N THR A 87 14.16 21.68 -13.38
CA THR A 87 13.54 20.89 -12.32
C THR A 87 14.17 21.24 -10.99
N VAL A 88 13.34 21.53 -10.00
CA VAL A 88 13.73 21.91 -8.64
C VAL A 88 13.25 20.81 -7.70
N ASP A 89 14.13 20.35 -6.83
CA ASP A 89 13.80 19.42 -5.75
C ASP A 89 13.29 20.20 -4.53
N LEU A 90 12.10 19.87 -4.08
CA LEU A 90 11.42 20.48 -2.94
C LEU A 90 11.31 19.55 -1.73
N THR A 91 11.93 18.38 -1.78
CA THR A 91 11.79 17.35 -0.74
C THR A 91 12.20 17.87 0.64
N ALA A 92 13.32 18.58 0.72
CA ALA A 92 13.80 19.13 1.99
C ALA A 92 12.88 20.23 2.53
N GLU A 93 12.37 21.11 1.65
CA GLU A 93 11.41 22.18 1.99
C GLU A 93 10.11 21.58 2.54
N TYR A 94 9.57 20.57 1.87
CA TYR A 94 8.38 19.85 2.32
C TYR A 94 8.56 19.27 3.73
N TYR A 95 9.69 18.60 4.01
CA TYR A 95 9.91 18.03 5.34
C TYR A 95 10.10 19.07 6.46
N GLN A 96 10.52 20.28 6.11
CA GLN A 96 10.63 21.38 7.07
C GLN A 96 9.29 22.05 7.36
N GLU A 97 8.49 22.28 6.32
CA GLU A 97 7.25 23.07 6.42
C GLU A 97 5.99 22.21 6.52
N ASN A 98 6.10 20.90 6.22
CA ASN A 98 4.99 19.95 6.08
C ASN A 98 3.89 20.46 5.14
N ARG A 99 4.30 21.23 4.13
CA ARG A 99 3.43 21.86 3.13
C ARG A 99 4.23 22.15 1.88
N LEU A 100 3.54 22.12 0.73
CA LEU A 100 4.13 22.46 -0.54
C LEU A 100 3.49 23.73 -1.11
N TYR A 101 4.32 24.68 -1.56
CA TYR A 101 3.87 25.87 -2.29
C TYR A 101 4.17 25.74 -3.78
N ILE A 102 3.12 25.67 -4.59
CA ILE A 102 3.20 25.65 -6.06
C ILE A 102 3.01 27.07 -6.58
N ARG A 103 3.96 27.55 -7.33
CA ARG A 103 3.94 28.90 -7.92
C ARG A 103 3.24 28.89 -9.29
N PRO A 104 2.78 30.05 -9.82
CA PRO A 104 2.07 30.12 -11.10
C PRO A 104 2.84 29.55 -12.31
N TYR A 105 4.16 29.60 -12.29
CA TYR A 105 5.04 29.08 -13.36
C TYR A 105 5.55 27.66 -13.11
N ASP A 106 5.19 27.07 -11.99
CA ASP A 106 5.53 25.69 -11.71
C ASP A 106 4.58 24.77 -12.46
N ARG A 107 5.16 23.85 -13.17
CA ARG A 107 4.46 22.80 -13.92
C ARG A 107 5.01 21.45 -13.50
N ASP A 108 4.30 20.40 -13.87
CA ASP A 108 4.76 19.04 -13.69
C ASP A 108 5.32 18.78 -12.27
N VAL A 109 4.45 18.99 -11.28
CA VAL A 109 4.80 18.65 -9.90
C VAL A 109 4.72 17.15 -9.76
N THR A 110 5.86 16.52 -9.51
CA THR A 110 5.96 15.07 -9.34
C THR A 110 6.23 14.72 -7.89
N LEU A 111 5.37 13.91 -7.32
CA LEU A 111 5.44 13.40 -5.96
C LEU A 111 5.74 11.91 -6.01
N LYS A 112 6.93 11.50 -5.53
CA LYS A 112 7.35 10.09 -5.40
C LYS A 112 7.27 9.66 -3.95
N PHE A 113 6.75 8.46 -3.74
CA PHE A 113 6.55 7.88 -2.41
C PHE A 113 6.91 6.41 -2.41
N ALA A 114 7.20 5.85 -1.24
CA ALA A 114 7.42 4.42 -1.08
C ALA A 114 6.87 3.92 0.25
N LEU A 115 6.35 2.71 0.21
CA LEU A 115 6.10 1.91 1.40
C LEU A 115 7.43 1.27 1.81
N LEU A 116 7.92 1.57 3.01
CA LEU A 116 9.16 0.98 3.52
C LEU A 116 8.93 -0.45 4.02
N ASP A 117 8.46 -1.30 3.10
CA ASP A 117 8.23 -2.73 3.32
C ASP A 117 9.14 -3.55 2.42
N TYR A 118 10.14 -4.17 3.02
CA TYR A 118 11.08 -5.05 2.29
C TYR A 118 10.54 -6.45 2.02
N LYS A 119 9.31 -6.75 2.50
CA LYS A 119 8.69 -8.08 2.33
C LYS A 119 7.85 -8.18 1.05
N SER A 120 7.38 -7.03 0.52
CA SER A 120 6.48 -6.98 -0.63
C SER A 120 7.24 -6.63 -1.91
N THR A 121 7.18 -7.50 -2.93
CA THR A 121 7.79 -7.26 -4.25
C THR A 121 6.91 -6.39 -5.15
N GLN A 122 5.61 -6.34 -4.92
CA GLN A 122 4.65 -5.51 -5.63
C GLN A 122 3.67 -4.93 -4.63
N VAL A 123 3.55 -3.61 -4.63
CA VAL A 123 2.60 -2.86 -3.80
C VAL A 123 1.62 -2.14 -4.71
N THR A 124 0.33 -2.29 -4.44
CA THR A 124 -0.71 -1.45 -5.05
C THR A 124 -0.96 -0.27 -4.12
N TYR A 125 -0.91 0.91 -4.67
CA TYR A 125 -1.21 2.14 -3.95
C TYR A 125 -2.58 2.68 -4.35
N ALA A 126 -3.19 3.45 -3.48
CA ALA A 126 -4.34 4.25 -3.81
C ALA A 126 -4.10 5.69 -3.36
N TYR A 127 -4.50 6.65 -4.19
CA TYR A 127 -4.42 8.06 -3.86
C TYR A 127 -5.70 8.81 -4.24
N LYS A 128 -5.95 9.90 -3.56
CA LYS A 128 -6.98 10.89 -3.89
C LYS A 128 -6.46 12.29 -3.63
N ILE A 129 -7.01 13.28 -4.32
CA ILE A 129 -6.60 14.69 -4.21
C ILE A 129 -7.84 15.50 -3.85
N GLU A 130 -7.94 15.93 -2.60
CA GLU A 130 -8.99 16.86 -2.18
C GLU A 130 -8.80 18.19 -2.88
N GLY A 131 -9.90 18.79 -3.32
CA GLY A 131 -9.89 19.99 -4.14
C GLY A 131 -9.82 19.72 -5.66
N LEU A 132 -9.47 18.49 -6.09
CA LEU A 132 -9.42 18.11 -7.51
C LEU A 132 -10.28 16.86 -7.79
N ASN A 133 -10.00 15.75 -7.13
CA ASN A 133 -10.73 14.50 -7.31
C ASN A 133 -10.83 13.75 -5.97
N PRO A 134 -12.03 13.66 -5.37
CA PRO A 134 -12.22 13.02 -4.08
C PRO A 134 -12.22 11.49 -4.13
N ASN A 135 -12.27 10.89 -5.33
CA ASN A 135 -12.33 9.44 -5.50
C ASN A 135 -10.92 8.82 -5.44
N TRP A 136 -10.80 7.67 -4.79
CA TRP A 136 -9.57 6.91 -4.77
C TRP A 136 -9.22 6.36 -6.15
N ARG A 137 -7.98 6.62 -6.60
CA ARG A 137 -7.38 6.04 -7.81
C ARG A 137 -6.33 5.03 -7.40
N TYR A 138 -6.29 3.88 -8.07
CA TYR A 138 -5.33 2.82 -7.80
C TYR A 138 -4.20 2.84 -8.84
N THR A 139 -2.98 2.61 -8.37
CA THR A 139 -1.77 2.58 -9.20
C THR A 139 -0.74 1.61 -8.62
N GLN A 140 0.12 1.09 -9.48
CA GLN A 140 1.33 0.35 -9.08
C GLN A 140 2.58 1.23 -9.17
N ASP A 141 2.47 2.38 -9.82
CA ASP A 141 3.56 3.36 -9.86
C ASP A 141 3.60 4.14 -8.55
N PRO A 142 4.78 4.21 -7.90
CA PRO A 142 4.95 4.94 -6.65
C PRO A 142 5.16 6.45 -6.91
N GLU A 143 4.48 7.01 -7.90
CA GLU A 143 4.55 8.44 -8.23
C GLU A 143 3.21 9.00 -8.68
N ILE A 144 3.01 10.28 -8.42
CA ILE A 144 1.83 11.06 -8.82
C ILE A 144 2.31 12.32 -9.52
N HIS A 145 1.78 12.56 -10.72
CA HIS A 145 1.97 13.80 -11.45
C HIS A 145 0.79 14.75 -11.22
N LEU A 146 1.09 15.96 -10.84
CA LEU A 146 0.13 17.02 -10.57
C LEU A 146 0.29 18.13 -11.60
N ASP A 147 -0.45 18.02 -12.70
CA ASP A 147 -0.40 18.98 -13.80
C ASP A 147 -1.66 19.83 -13.84
N GLY A 148 -1.52 21.06 -14.33
CA GLY A 148 -2.63 21.95 -14.63
C GLY A 148 -3.47 22.33 -13.40
N LEU A 149 -2.86 22.41 -12.23
CA LEU A 149 -3.56 22.83 -11.02
C LEU A 149 -3.94 24.33 -11.10
N TYR A 150 -5.19 24.63 -10.76
CA TYR A 150 -5.64 26.00 -10.56
C TYR A 150 -5.25 26.50 -9.17
N PRO A 151 -5.18 27.84 -8.95
CA PRO A 151 -4.95 28.40 -7.61
C PRO A 151 -6.02 27.92 -6.62
N ASN A 152 -5.62 27.03 -5.72
CA ASN A 152 -6.49 26.45 -4.69
C ASN A 152 -5.62 25.76 -3.63
N ASN A 153 -6.24 25.33 -2.53
CA ASN A 153 -5.62 24.41 -1.58
C ASN A 153 -6.00 22.97 -1.95
N TYR A 154 -4.99 22.13 -2.04
CA TYR A 154 -5.14 20.71 -2.33
C TYR A 154 -4.57 19.89 -1.20
N VAL A 155 -5.11 18.70 -0.99
CA VAL A 155 -4.54 17.73 -0.06
C VAL A 155 -4.45 16.38 -0.76
N VAL A 156 -3.25 15.84 -0.88
CA VAL A 156 -3.01 14.53 -1.46
C VAL A 156 -3.01 13.49 -0.34
N HIS A 157 -3.89 12.51 -0.45
CA HIS A 157 -3.93 11.36 0.45
C HIS A 157 -3.44 10.13 -0.29
N ILE A 158 -2.51 9.40 0.30
CA ILE A 158 -1.90 8.20 -0.28
C ILE A 158 -1.98 7.08 0.74
N LYS A 159 -2.32 5.88 0.31
CA LYS A 159 -2.27 4.66 1.12
C LYS A 159 -1.78 3.47 0.29
N ALA A 160 -1.14 2.52 0.92
CA ALA A 160 -0.88 1.22 0.33
C ALA A 160 -2.08 0.30 0.54
N GLU A 161 -2.38 -0.58 -0.42
CA GLU A 161 -3.43 -1.58 -0.28
C GLU A 161 -3.13 -2.52 0.89
N GLY A 162 -4.12 -2.74 1.74
CA GLY A 162 -3.95 -3.54 2.96
C GLY A 162 -3.37 -2.77 4.16
N SER A 163 -2.95 -1.51 3.97
CA SER A 163 -2.53 -0.62 5.07
C SER A 163 -3.69 0.23 5.58
N THR A 164 -3.70 0.48 6.88
CA THR A 164 -4.61 1.45 7.52
C THR A 164 -4.00 2.84 7.57
N GLU A 165 -2.70 2.95 7.30
CA GLU A 165 -1.98 4.22 7.31
C GLU A 165 -2.28 5.04 6.05
N ILE A 166 -2.55 6.33 6.25
CA ILE A 166 -2.76 7.30 5.17
C ILE A 166 -1.70 8.40 5.31
N LEU A 167 -0.84 8.50 4.31
CA LEU A 167 0.06 9.62 4.16
C LEU A 167 -0.72 10.82 3.61
N THR A 168 -0.59 11.96 4.26
CA THR A 168 -1.27 13.20 3.87
C THR A 168 -0.26 14.27 3.53
N VAL A 169 -0.38 14.85 2.33
CA VAL A 169 0.48 15.93 1.81
C VAL A 169 -0.38 17.14 1.50
N PRO A 170 -0.35 18.20 2.34
CA PRO A 170 -1.07 19.46 2.11
C PRO A 170 -0.35 20.37 1.13
#